data_c5e1e3edd57e1d9ccb8eb739239fb8f9
#
_entry.id   c5e1e3edd57e1d9ccb8eb739239fb8f9
#
_cell.length_a   1.000
_cell.length_b   1.000
_cell.length_c   1.000
_cell.angle_alpha   90.00
_cell.angle_beta   90.00
_cell.angle_gamma   90.00
#
_symmetry.space_group_name_H-M   'P 1'
#
loop_
_entity.id
_entity.type
_entity.pdbx_description
1 polymer ?
#
loop_
_entity_poly.entity_id
_entity_poly.type
_entity_poly.pdbx_seq_one_letter_code
_entity_poly.pdbx_strand_id
1 'polypeptide(L)'
;NHIVSATGELTNGQRVLSKQQLARLKAVPTDKPRFIVTPEEAKANETTTATGTSTWRFRAQNVRDFAWASSTKFIWDAMLHEQPGAQFDNVLAMSFYPNEAEPIWSMYSTQAVAHTMAVYSRLSFDYPYPTAQSVNTWERGGMEYPMITFNGYRPDPPTANGDDSDSDASDAIAKANEQRAYSRGIKYSLIGVIIHEIGHIYFPMVVNSDERQWTWMDEGLNTFLEYVAELEWEEHYPTFRNDTNILDYIPEYM
;
A
#
# COMPACT_ATOMS: atom_id res chain seq x y z
N ASN A 1 21.04 4.39 4.24
CA ASN A 1 20.13 3.48 4.95
C ASN A 1 18.65 3.69 4.58
N HIS A 2 18.33 4.72 3.77
CA HIS A 2 16.96 4.91 3.30
C HIS A 2 16.58 3.84 2.28
N ILE A 3 15.35 3.34 2.40
CA ILE A 3 14.65 2.61 1.35
C ILE A 3 13.76 3.61 0.62
N VAL A 4 13.70 3.51 -0.69
CA VAL A 4 12.96 4.45 -1.55
C VAL A 4 11.93 3.68 -2.36
N SER A 5 10.69 4.18 -2.37
CA SER A 5 9.61 3.80 -3.25
C SER A 5 9.32 4.96 -4.20
N ALA A 6 9.03 4.70 -5.47
CA ALA A 6 8.72 5.75 -6.43
C ALA A 6 7.91 5.22 -7.61
N THR A 7 7.23 6.11 -8.31
CA THR A 7 6.59 5.82 -9.60
C THR A 7 7.55 5.08 -10.53
N GLY A 8 7.16 3.89 -11.00
CA GLY A 8 7.90 3.08 -11.96
C GLY A 8 8.75 1.96 -11.37
N GLU A 9 9.62 1.43 -12.19
CA GLU A 9 10.52 0.31 -11.89
C GLU A 9 11.86 0.79 -11.34
N LEU A 10 12.35 0.12 -10.30
CA LEU A 10 13.71 0.31 -9.78
C LEU A 10 14.74 -0.27 -10.77
N THR A 11 15.49 0.58 -11.46
CA THR A 11 16.40 0.17 -12.54
C THR A 11 17.81 -0.17 -12.08
N ASN A 12 18.19 0.20 -10.87
CA ASN A 12 19.55 -0.01 -10.33
C ASN A 12 19.58 -0.74 -8.99
N GLY A 13 18.62 -1.63 -8.75
CA GLY A 13 18.49 -2.40 -7.50
C GLY A 13 19.79 -3.08 -7.06
N GLN A 14 20.61 -3.60 -8.00
CA GLN A 14 21.91 -4.21 -7.71
C GLN A 14 22.94 -3.26 -7.06
N ARG A 15 22.72 -1.93 -7.10
CA ARG A 15 23.61 -0.92 -6.50
C ARG A 15 23.12 -0.41 -5.15
N VAL A 16 21.81 -0.50 -4.89
CA VAL A 16 21.17 0.12 -3.73
C VAL A 16 20.63 -0.90 -2.72
N LEU A 17 20.39 -2.16 -3.15
CA LEU A 17 19.94 -3.26 -2.32
C LEU A 17 21.13 -4.15 -1.91
N SER A 18 21.02 -4.76 -0.73
CA SER A 18 21.94 -5.82 -0.33
C SER A 18 21.76 -7.05 -1.24
N LYS A 19 22.75 -7.94 -1.24
CA LYS A 19 22.66 -9.21 -2.01
C LYS A 19 21.43 -10.05 -1.60
N GLN A 20 21.08 -10.05 -0.31
CA GLN A 20 19.93 -10.78 0.21
C GLN A 20 18.61 -10.13 -0.23
N GLN A 21 18.47 -8.81 -0.12
CA GLN A 21 17.30 -8.08 -0.58
C GLN A 21 17.09 -8.26 -2.09
N LEU A 22 18.15 -8.17 -2.87
CA LEU A 22 18.09 -8.40 -4.32
C LEU A 22 17.68 -9.84 -4.67
N ALA A 23 18.18 -10.82 -3.92
CA ALA A 23 17.77 -12.23 -4.09
C ALA A 23 16.29 -12.45 -3.77
N ARG A 24 15.78 -11.83 -2.69
CA ARG A 24 14.36 -11.88 -2.32
C ARG A 24 13.48 -11.22 -3.40
N LEU A 25 13.90 -10.04 -3.92
CA LEU A 25 13.17 -9.32 -4.96
C LEU A 25 13.08 -10.14 -6.28
N LYS A 26 14.13 -10.88 -6.63
CA LYS A 26 14.13 -11.75 -7.82
C LYS A 26 13.29 -13.01 -7.67
N ALA A 27 12.92 -13.38 -6.45
CA ALA A 27 12.19 -14.60 -6.12
C ALA A 27 10.84 -14.29 -5.44
N VAL A 28 10.21 -13.17 -5.84
CA VAL A 28 8.89 -12.78 -5.34
C VAL A 28 7.85 -13.82 -5.80
N PRO A 29 7.02 -14.36 -4.87
CA PRO A 29 6.02 -15.36 -5.20
C PRO A 29 4.69 -14.72 -5.65
N THR A 30 3.79 -15.57 -6.16
CA THR A 30 2.42 -15.17 -6.58
C THR A 30 1.36 -15.45 -5.51
N ASP A 31 1.64 -16.33 -4.56
CA ASP A 31 0.65 -16.83 -3.61
C ASP A 31 0.54 -16.01 -2.32
N LYS A 32 1.59 -15.30 -1.94
CA LYS A 32 1.63 -14.50 -0.72
C LYS A 32 2.77 -13.47 -0.75
N PRO A 33 2.66 -12.36 0.00
CA PRO A 33 3.75 -11.40 0.13
C PRO A 33 5.02 -12.01 0.74
N ARG A 34 6.16 -11.53 0.25
CA ARG A 34 7.49 -11.84 0.79
C ARG A 34 8.21 -10.57 1.16
N PHE A 35 8.83 -10.52 2.32
CA PHE A 35 9.70 -9.42 2.72
C PHE A 35 10.91 -9.31 1.81
N ILE A 36 11.09 -8.13 1.24
CA ILE A 36 12.30 -7.71 0.54
C ILE A 36 13.23 -7.04 1.55
N VAL A 37 12.70 -6.11 2.35
CA VAL A 37 13.33 -5.55 3.55
C VAL A 37 12.54 -6.01 4.76
N THR A 38 13.17 -6.75 5.66
CA THR A 38 12.47 -7.32 6.82
C THR A 38 12.27 -6.27 7.92
N PRO A 39 11.37 -6.52 8.90
CA PRO A 39 11.21 -5.67 10.09
C PRO A 39 12.53 -5.43 10.84
N GLU A 40 13.37 -6.45 10.98
CA GLU A 40 14.66 -6.35 11.66
C GLU A 40 15.65 -5.50 10.86
N GLU A 41 15.67 -5.65 9.53
CA GLU A 41 16.50 -4.82 8.65
C GLU A 41 16.07 -3.35 8.71
N ALA A 42 14.77 -3.07 8.71
CA ALA A 42 14.23 -1.71 8.85
C ALA A 42 14.63 -1.11 10.22
N LYS A 43 14.48 -1.86 11.31
CA LYS A 43 14.90 -1.43 12.64
C LYS A 43 16.40 -1.16 12.73
N ALA A 44 17.22 -1.96 12.08
CA ALA A 44 18.66 -1.74 12.00
C ALA A 44 19.01 -0.47 11.18
N ASN A 45 18.26 -0.18 10.11
CA ASN A 45 18.42 1.03 9.31
C ASN A 45 18.16 2.31 10.11
N GLU A 46 17.18 2.30 11.02
CA GLU A 46 16.85 3.46 11.88
C GLU A 46 18.02 3.85 12.80
N THR A 47 18.73 2.87 13.31
CA THR A 47 19.79 3.07 14.31
C THR A 47 21.18 3.27 13.70
N THR A 48 21.35 2.97 12.42
CA THR A 48 22.66 3.03 11.75
C THR A 48 22.86 4.39 11.08
N THR A 49 23.97 5.07 11.39
CA THR A 49 24.36 6.32 10.73
C THR A 49 24.87 6.01 9.32
N ALA A 50 24.29 6.69 8.33
CA ALA A 50 24.77 6.59 6.95
C ALA A 50 26.15 7.24 6.81
N THR A 51 27.08 6.57 6.12
CA THR A 51 28.45 7.07 5.87
C THR A 51 28.61 7.67 4.48
N GLY A 52 27.55 7.74 3.69
CA GLY A 52 27.57 8.25 2.32
C GLY A 52 26.17 8.41 1.74
N THR A 53 26.10 8.57 0.42
CA THR A 53 24.85 8.71 -0.33
C THR A 53 24.64 7.56 -1.30
N SER A 54 23.38 7.17 -1.52
CA SER A 54 23.01 6.20 -2.54
C SER A 54 22.07 6.88 -3.55
N THR A 55 22.29 6.62 -4.82
CA THR A 55 21.43 7.12 -5.88
C THR A 55 20.47 6.03 -6.30
N TRP A 56 19.19 6.21 -6.02
CA TRP A 56 18.11 5.35 -6.51
C TRP A 56 17.63 5.85 -7.86
N ARG A 57 17.36 4.94 -8.79
CA ARG A 57 16.91 5.27 -10.15
C ARG A 57 15.65 4.50 -10.48
N PHE A 58 14.60 5.23 -10.78
CA PHE A 58 13.34 4.70 -11.22
C PHE A 58 13.05 5.13 -12.66
N ARG A 59 12.28 4.31 -13.37
CA ARG A 59 11.83 4.59 -14.72
C ARG A 59 10.35 4.27 -14.84
N ALA A 60 9.60 5.22 -15.37
CA ALA A 60 8.19 5.09 -15.71
C ALA A 60 7.96 5.53 -17.16
N GLN A 61 6.93 4.96 -17.81
CA GLN A 61 6.48 5.35 -19.13
C GLN A 61 4.98 5.60 -19.10
N ASN A 62 4.52 6.54 -19.92
CA ASN A 62 3.10 6.87 -20.07
C ASN A 62 2.43 7.25 -18.73
N VAL A 63 3.11 8.09 -17.95
CA VAL A 63 2.61 8.60 -16.67
C VAL A 63 2.41 10.10 -16.74
N ARG A 64 1.37 10.58 -16.09
CA ARG A 64 1.06 12.02 -15.99
C ARG A 64 1.83 12.72 -14.85
N ASP A 65 2.20 11.97 -13.84
CA ASP A 65 2.85 12.45 -12.62
C ASP A 65 3.95 11.50 -12.17
N PHE A 66 4.77 11.96 -11.23
CA PHE A 66 5.81 11.16 -10.59
C PHE A 66 5.89 11.49 -9.10
N ALA A 67 5.66 10.51 -8.25
CA ALA A 67 5.78 10.63 -6.81
C ALA A 67 6.86 9.69 -6.26
N TRP A 68 7.35 9.97 -5.06
CA TRP A 68 8.30 9.14 -4.35
C TRP A 68 8.20 9.30 -2.84
N ALA A 69 8.63 8.27 -2.13
CA ALA A 69 8.75 8.24 -0.68
C ALA A 69 10.10 7.66 -0.27
N SER A 70 10.60 8.06 0.89
CA SER A 70 11.89 7.60 1.39
C SER A 70 11.91 7.57 2.91
N SER A 71 12.30 6.44 3.49
CA SER A 71 12.42 6.31 4.93
C SER A 71 13.50 5.29 5.31
N THR A 72 14.15 5.50 6.45
CA THR A 72 14.97 4.48 7.12
C THR A 72 14.09 3.42 7.79
N LYS A 73 12.82 3.73 8.05
CA LYS A 73 11.85 2.87 8.74
C LYS A 73 11.15 1.85 7.83
N PHE A 74 11.31 1.95 6.50
CA PHE A 74 10.54 1.12 5.59
C PHE A 74 10.91 -0.35 5.68
N ILE A 75 9.95 -1.16 6.12
CA ILE A 75 9.77 -2.54 5.73
C ILE A 75 9.27 -2.50 4.28
N TRP A 76 9.66 -3.46 3.48
CA TRP A 76 9.19 -3.61 2.11
C TRP A 76 8.84 -5.06 1.86
N ASP A 77 7.61 -5.34 1.53
CA ASP A 77 7.19 -6.63 1.02
C ASP A 77 6.60 -6.55 -0.39
N ALA A 78 6.53 -7.69 -1.05
CA ALA A 78 6.07 -7.78 -2.43
C ALA A 78 5.47 -9.15 -2.77
N MET A 79 4.54 -9.17 -3.73
CA MET A 79 4.05 -10.36 -4.42
C MET A 79 3.82 -10.05 -5.90
N LEU A 80 3.78 -11.10 -6.74
CA LEU A 80 3.43 -10.95 -8.14
C LEU A 80 1.92 -11.10 -8.33
N HIS A 81 1.32 -10.18 -9.07
CA HIS A 81 -0.01 -10.33 -9.66
C HIS A 81 0.14 -10.80 -11.09
N GLU A 82 -0.47 -11.96 -11.41
CA GLU A 82 -0.43 -12.55 -12.74
C GLU A 82 -1.61 -12.06 -13.58
N GLN A 83 -1.32 -11.59 -14.80
CA GLN A 83 -2.33 -11.21 -15.82
C GLN A 83 -1.86 -11.70 -17.20
N PRO A 84 -1.94 -13.01 -17.45
CA PRO A 84 -1.37 -13.64 -18.66
C PRO A 84 -1.95 -13.07 -19.95
N GLY A 85 -1.10 -12.67 -20.88
CA GLY A 85 -1.48 -12.10 -22.17
C GLY A 85 -1.66 -10.60 -22.19
N ALA A 86 -1.52 -9.92 -21.03
CA ALA A 86 -1.48 -8.48 -20.93
C ALA A 86 -0.12 -7.89 -21.38
N GLN A 87 0.01 -6.57 -21.42
CA GLN A 87 1.29 -5.90 -21.70
C GLN A 87 2.41 -6.32 -20.74
N PHE A 88 2.05 -6.56 -19.48
CA PHE A 88 2.91 -7.10 -18.44
C PHE A 88 2.26 -8.36 -17.88
N ASP A 89 2.76 -9.54 -18.24
CA ASP A 89 2.22 -10.82 -17.75
C ASP A 89 2.24 -10.93 -16.23
N ASN A 90 3.15 -10.21 -15.58
CA ASN A 90 3.30 -10.13 -14.13
C ASN A 90 3.49 -8.68 -13.71
N VAL A 91 2.72 -8.24 -12.72
CA VAL A 91 2.85 -6.94 -12.07
C VAL A 91 3.40 -7.14 -10.66
N LEU A 92 4.42 -6.37 -10.30
CA LEU A 92 4.99 -6.40 -8.96
C LEU A 92 4.15 -5.53 -8.01
N ALA A 93 3.29 -6.17 -7.21
CA ALA A 93 2.56 -5.55 -6.11
C ALA A 93 3.48 -5.38 -4.90
N MET A 94 3.55 -4.19 -4.30
CA MET A 94 4.47 -3.88 -3.22
C MET A 94 3.83 -3.02 -2.14
N SER A 95 4.34 -3.17 -0.91
CA SER A 95 4.00 -2.27 0.20
C SER A 95 5.25 -1.81 0.95
N PHE A 96 5.23 -0.53 1.37
CA PHE A 96 6.30 0.12 2.11
C PHE A 96 5.72 0.76 3.37
N TYR A 97 6.16 0.35 4.53
CA TYR A 97 5.57 0.77 5.81
C TYR A 97 6.56 0.63 6.97
N PRO A 98 6.38 1.38 8.06
CA PRO A 98 7.23 1.26 9.24
C PRO A 98 6.79 0.12 10.17
N ASN A 99 7.65 -0.25 11.12
CA ASN A 99 7.31 -1.25 12.16
C ASN A 99 6.04 -0.87 12.94
N GLU A 100 5.74 0.41 13.07
CA GLU A 100 4.53 0.92 13.73
C GLU A 100 3.23 0.55 13.00
N ALA A 101 3.32 0.14 11.76
CA ALA A 101 2.18 -0.30 10.94
C ALA A 101 1.88 -1.80 11.07
N GLU A 102 2.78 -2.56 11.70
CA GLU A 102 2.58 -3.99 11.95
C GLU A 102 1.51 -4.25 13.03
N PRO A 103 0.78 -5.38 12.97
CA PRO A 103 0.91 -6.45 11.99
C PRO A 103 0.00 -6.29 10.76
N ILE A 104 -0.88 -5.28 10.71
CA ILE A 104 -1.94 -5.22 9.69
C ILE A 104 -1.39 -4.96 8.27
N TRP A 105 -0.27 -4.26 8.15
CA TRP A 105 0.31 -3.98 6.85
C TRP A 105 0.90 -5.22 6.18
N SER A 106 1.69 -6.00 6.88
CA SER A 106 2.21 -7.27 6.35
C SER A 106 1.12 -8.31 6.09
N MET A 107 0.01 -8.25 6.86
CA MET A 107 -1.11 -9.19 6.70
C MET A 107 -2.00 -8.84 5.51
N TYR A 108 -2.19 -7.56 5.18
CA TYR A 108 -3.27 -7.16 4.28
C TYR A 108 -2.83 -6.25 3.11
N SER A 109 -1.83 -5.36 3.30
CA SER A 109 -1.58 -4.28 2.35
C SER A 109 -1.25 -4.78 0.94
N THR A 110 -0.20 -5.55 0.75
CA THR A 110 0.21 -6.04 -0.58
C THR A 110 -0.82 -6.98 -1.20
N GLN A 111 -1.55 -7.74 -0.35
CA GLN A 111 -2.66 -8.56 -0.82
C GLN A 111 -3.81 -7.70 -1.33
N ALA A 112 -4.12 -6.57 -0.68
CA ALA A 112 -5.14 -5.62 -1.14
C ALA A 112 -4.74 -4.98 -2.47
N VAL A 113 -3.46 -4.62 -2.65
CA VAL A 113 -2.93 -4.16 -3.95
C VAL A 113 -3.19 -5.17 -5.06
N ALA A 114 -2.81 -6.44 -4.85
CA ALA A 114 -2.99 -7.50 -5.85
C ALA A 114 -4.49 -7.81 -6.10
N HIS A 115 -5.30 -7.82 -5.05
CA HIS A 115 -6.74 -8.03 -5.13
C HIS A 115 -7.43 -6.93 -5.96
N THR A 116 -7.09 -5.67 -5.71
CA THR A 116 -7.63 -4.55 -6.48
C THR A 116 -7.32 -4.70 -7.97
N MET A 117 -6.07 -5.01 -8.31
CA MET A 117 -5.69 -5.25 -9.71
C MET A 117 -6.50 -6.40 -10.33
N ALA A 118 -6.72 -7.49 -9.59
CA ALA A 118 -7.51 -8.63 -10.08
C ALA A 118 -8.96 -8.24 -10.39
N VAL A 119 -9.61 -7.50 -9.49
CA VAL A 119 -11.01 -7.10 -9.65
C VAL A 119 -11.16 -6.03 -10.74
N TYR A 120 -10.36 -4.96 -10.67
CA TYR A 120 -10.45 -3.84 -11.62
C TYR A 120 -10.06 -4.27 -13.04
N SER A 121 -9.03 -5.12 -13.20
CA SER A 121 -8.65 -5.64 -14.52
C SER A 121 -9.77 -6.47 -15.15
N ARG A 122 -10.43 -7.29 -14.36
CA ARG A 122 -11.56 -8.09 -14.85
C ARG A 122 -12.78 -7.26 -15.26
N LEU A 123 -13.01 -6.14 -14.57
CA LEU A 123 -14.16 -5.27 -14.79
C LEU A 123 -13.90 -4.18 -15.84
N SER A 124 -12.64 -3.88 -16.15
CA SER A 124 -12.28 -2.81 -17.08
C SER A 124 -11.22 -3.23 -18.10
N PHE A 125 -9.95 -3.14 -17.75
CA PHE A 125 -8.80 -3.47 -18.62
C PHE A 125 -7.62 -3.92 -17.78
N ASP A 126 -6.70 -4.70 -18.37
CA ASP A 126 -5.50 -5.16 -17.68
C ASP A 126 -4.67 -4.00 -17.13
N TYR A 127 -4.09 -4.18 -15.94
CA TYR A 127 -3.24 -3.16 -15.34
C TYR A 127 -2.05 -2.81 -16.24
N PRO A 128 -1.91 -1.56 -16.71
CA PRO A 128 -1.01 -1.25 -17.82
C PRO A 128 0.42 -0.90 -17.41
N TYR A 129 0.80 -1.16 -16.16
CA TYR A 129 2.12 -0.84 -15.62
C TYR A 129 2.82 -2.05 -15.00
N PRO A 130 4.17 -2.03 -14.89
CA PRO A 130 4.93 -3.16 -14.34
C PRO A 130 4.88 -3.27 -12.81
N THR A 131 4.48 -2.21 -12.11
CA THR A 131 4.47 -2.16 -10.64
C THR A 131 3.22 -1.45 -10.12
N ALA A 132 2.77 -1.83 -8.91
CA ALA A 132 1.76 -1.13 -8.12
C ALA A 132 2.22 -1.09 -6.66
N GLN A 133 2.22 0.08 -6.03
CA GLN A 133 2.84 0.29 -4.73
C GLN A 133 1.89 1.00 -3.76
N SER A 134 1.78 0.47 -2.55
CA SER A 134 1.12 1.08 -1.40
C SER A 134 2.16 1.54 -0.39
N VAL A 135 2.16 2.81 -0.04
CA VAL A 135 3.11 3.41 0.91
C VAL A 135 2.37 3.95 2.12
N ASN A 136 2.76 3.52 3.32
CA ASN A 136 2.15 4.04 4.54
C ASN A 136 2.51 5.51 4.77
N THR A 137 1.50 6.34 4.95
CA THR A 137 1.61 7.71 5.41
C THR A 137 1.12 7.86 6.85
N TRP A 138 1.45 8.97 7.51
CA TRP A 138 0.99 9.30 8.85
C TRP A 138 -0.42 9.91 8.87
N GLU A 139 -0.89 10.45 7.76
CA GLU A 139 -2.23 11.00 7.60
C GLU A 139 -3.26 9.89 7.44
N ARG A 140 -4.51 10.14 7.88
CA ARG A 140 -5.64 9.27 7.58
C ARG A 140 -6.16 9.58 6.17
N GLY A 141 -6.66 8.56 5.48
CA GLY A 141 -7.06 8.67 4.08
C GLY A 141 -5.96 8.19 3.14
N GLY A 142 -6.04 8.57 1.90
CA GLY A 142 -5.11 8.17 0.87
C GLY A 142 -4.81 9.26 -0.15
N MET A 143 -3.91 8.96 -1.08
CA MET A 143 -3.55 9.81 -2.20
C MET A 143 -2.95 8.97 -3.32
N GLU A 144 -3.48 9.13 -4.49
CA GLU A 144 -3.11 8.39 -5.68
C GLU A 144 -2.07 9.12 -6.54
N TYR A 145 -1.14 8.34 -7.07
CA TYR A 145 -0.22 8.72 -8.15
C TYR A 145 0.00 7.52 -9.07
N PRO A 146 0.47 7.70 -10.30
CA PRO A 146 0.77 6.57 -11.17
C PRO A 146 1.72 5.57 -10.52
N MET A 147 1.29 4.32 -10.38
CA MET A 147 2.04 3.19 -9.82
C MET A 147 2.41 3.29 -8.34
N ILE A 148 2.11 4.38 -7.62
CA ILE A 148 2.41 4.55 -6.21
C ILE A 148 1.27 5.30 -5.52
N THR A 149 0.78 4.77 -4.42
CA THR A 149 -0.27 5.40 -3.62
C THR A 149 0.20 5.58 -2.18
N PHE A 150 -0.30 6.62 -1.54
CA PHE A 150 -0.03 6.89 -0.13
C PHE A 150 -1.27 6.56 0.68
N ASN A 151 -1.12 5.68 1.68
CA ASN A 151 -2.25 5.14 2.43
C ASN A 151 -2.02 5.32 3.92
N GLY A 152 -3.02 5.87 4.60
CA GLY A 152 -3.03 6.00 6.04
C GLY A 152 -3.38 4.68 6.74
N TYR A 153 -3.95 4.79 7.90
CA TYR A 153 -4.39 3.70 8.76
C TYR A 153 -3.29 2.71 9.16
N ARG A 154 -2.98 2.73 10.43
CA ARG A 154 -2.10 1.81 11.13
C ARG A 154 -2.62 1.63 12.54
N PRO A 155 -2.23 0.60 13.29
CA PRO A 155 -2.64 0.42 14.68
C PRO A 155 -2.36 1.68 15.50
N ASP A 156 -3.31 2.07 16.36
CA ASP A 156 -3.07 3.17 17.29
C ASP A 156 -1.89 2.82 18.21
N PRO A 157 -1.10 3.82 18.64
CA PRO A 157 -0.12 3.60 19.68
C PRO A 157 -0.79 2.98 20.90
N PRO A 158 -0.13 2.07 21.63
CA PRO A 158 -0.65 1.57 22.88
C PRO A 158 -0.95 2.78 23.79
N THR A 159 -2.20 2.91 24.23
CA THR A 159 -2.54 3.90 25.26
C THR A 159 -1.81 3.48 26.54
N ALA A 160 -0.99 4.35 27.08
CA ALA A 160 -0.43 4.20 28.41
C ALA A 160 -1.58 4.34 29.42
N ASN A 161 -2.37 3.30 29.58
CA ASN A 161 -3.33 3.17 30.67
C ASN A 161 -2.60 2.49 31.82
N GLY A 162 -1.99 3.30 32.68
CA GLY A 162 -1.37 2.86 33.91
C GLY A 162 -0.61 4.02 34.53
N ASP A 163 -1.12 4.47 35.61
CA ASP A 163 -0.46 5.38 36.58
C ASP A 163 0.65 4.56 37.29
N ASP A 164 1.69 4.19 36.52
CA ASP A 164 2.90 3.56 37.05
C ASP A 164 4.11 4.44 36.72
N SER A 165 4.41 5.29 37.68
CA SER A 165 5.51 6.25 37.65
C SER A 165 6.91 5.63 37.82
N ASP A 166 7.12 4.33 37.62
CA ASP A 166 8.40 3.67 37.96
C ASP A 166 8.75 2.45 37.12
N SER A 167 8.51 2.44 35.84
CA SER A 167 9.10 1.43 34.95
C SER A 167 9.79 2.05 33.75
N ASP A 168 10.98 1.52 33.41
CA ASP A 168 11.81 1.91 32.28
C ASP A 168 10.96 2.10 31.02
N ALA A 169 10.76 3.32 30.58
CA ALA A 169 9.90 3.69 29.46
C ALA A 169 10.30 2.97 28.16
N SER A 170 11.55 2.52 28.05
CA SER A 170 12.06 1.75 26.91
C SER A 170 11.48 0.35 26.84
N ASP A 171 11.34 -0.36 27.96
CA ASP A 171 10.81 -1.73 28.02
C ASP A 171 9.28 -1.75 27.87
N ALA A 172 8.60 -0.73 28.37
CA ALA A 172 7.15 -0.57 28.16
C ALA A 172 6.81 -0.31 26.70
N ILE A 173 7.59 0.51 25.99
CA ILE A 173 7.46 0.77 24.54
C ILE A 173 7.78 -0.50 23.72
N ALA A 174 8.79 -1.27 24.11
CA ALA A 174 9.13 -2.51 23.42
C ALA A 174 8.04 -3.57 23.59
N LYS A 175 7.52 -3.76 24.80
CA LYS A 175 6.39 -4.66 25.10
C LYS A 175 5.09 -4.24 24.44
N ALA A 176 4.83 -2.95 24.37
CA ALA A 176 3.66 -2.38 23.72
C ALA A 176 3.73 -2.54 22.18
N ASN A 177 4.92 -2.53 21.59
CA ASN A 177 5.11 -2.83 20.17
C ASN A 177 4.90 -4.33 19.84
N GLU A 178 5.11 -5.24 20.79
CA GLU A 178 4.83 -6.69 20.62
C GLU A 178 3.32 -7.01 20.67
N GLN A 179 2.47 -6.14 21.19
CA GLN A 179 1.03 -6.37 21.40
C GLN A 179 0.15 -5.29 20.79
N ARG A 180 0.52 -4.75 19.63
CA ARG A 180 -0.38 -3.81 18.94
C ARG A 180 -1.63 -4.56 18.48
N ALA A 181 -2.68 -4.47 19.27
CA ALA A 181 -4.00 -4.89 18.88
C ALA A 181 -4.56 -3.85 17.90
N TYR A 182 -4.99 -4.28 16.74
CA TYR A 182 -5.76 -3.45 15.82
C TYR A 182 -7.25 -3.76 15.95
N SER A 183 -8.07 -2.72 15.85
CA SER A 183 -9.52 -2.90 15.82
C SER A 183 -9.98 -3.42 14.45
N ARG A 184 -11.16 -4.06 14.42
CA ARG A 184 -11.81 -4.43 13.17
C ARG A 184 -11.95 -3.23 12.23
N GLY A 185 -12.31 -2.05 12.76
CA GLY A 185 -12.40 -0.81 11.99
C GLY A 185 -11.09 -0.42 11.30
N ILE A 186 -9.96 -0.46 11.99
CA ILE A 186 -8.64 -0.16 11.41
C ILE A 186 -8.27 -1.15 10.29
N LYS A 187 -8.55 -2.46 10.47
CA LYS A 187 -8.31 -3.46 9.42
C LYS A 187 -9.04 -3.10 8.12
N TYR A 188 -10.34 -2.87 8.20
CA TYR A 188 -11.15 -2.60 7.01
C TYR A 188 -10.90 -1.20 6.43
N SER A 189 -10.64 -0.19 7.26
CA SER A 189 -10.21 1.12 6.75
C SER A 189 -8.89 1.05 5.99
N LEU A 190 -7.94 0.20 6.42
CA LEU A 190 -6.71 -0.02 5.67
C LEU A 190 -6.95 -0.71 4.34
N ILE A 191 -7.73 -1.78 4.33
CA ILE A 191 -8.04 -2.54 3.11
C ILE A 191 -8.80 -1.64 2.13
N GLY A 192 -9.84 -0.92 2.58
CA GLY A 192 -10.65 -0.04 1.76
C GLY A 192 -9.82 1.09 1.13
N VAL A 193 -9.01 1.81 1.93
CA VAL A 193 -8.18 2.89 1.37
C VAL A 193 -7.19 2.37 0.33
N ILE A 194 -6.61 1.19 0.51
CA ILE A 194 -5.70 0.62 -0.48
C ILE A 194 -6.44 0.24 -1.76
N ILE A 195 -7.63 -0.36 -1.65
CA ILE A 195 -8.48 -0.68 -2.80
C ILE A 195 -8.83 0.61 -3.55
N HIS A 196 -9.22 1.65 -2.83
CA HIS A 196 -9.58 2.95 -3.37
C HIS A 196 -8.40 3.58 -4.14
N GLU A 197 -7.26 3.77 -3.50
CA GLU A 197 -6.12 4.46 -4.10
C GLU A 197 -5.48 3.67 -5.27
N ILE A 198 -5.39 2.35 -5.16
CA ILE A 198 -4.92 1.51 -6.29
C ILE A 198 -5.94 1.55 -7.44
N GLY A 199 -7.23 1.64 -7.13
CA GLY A 199 -8.30 1.82 -8.11
C GLY A 199 -8.14 3.10 -8.93
N HIS A 200 -7.75 4.19 -8.29
CA HIS A 200 -7.45 5.45 -8.97
C HIS A 200 -6.33 5.37 -10.01
N ILE A 201 -5.45 4.38 -9.94
CA ILE A 201 -4.46 4.18 -11.01
C ILE A 201 -5.16 3.83 -12.34
N TYR A 202 -6.30 3.16 -12.30
CA TYR A 202 -7.15 2.92 -13.47
C TYR A 202 -7.96 4.18 -13.83
N PHE A 203 -8.59 4.81 -12.86
CA PHE A 203 -9.51 5.94 -12.98
C PHE A 203 -9.20 6.97 -11.88
N PRO A 204 -8.60 8.14 -12.14
CA PRO A 204 -8.40 8.79 -13.42
C PRO A 204 -6.96 8.73 -13.98
N MET A 205 -6.01 7.98 -13.38
CA MET A 205 -4.61 8.06 -13.81
C MET A 205 -4.38 7.55 -15.24
N VAL A 206 -5.03 6.46 -15.64
CA VAL A 206 -4.97 5.91 -17.00
C VAL A 206 -6.12 6.42 -17.86
N VAL A 207 -7.35 6.22 -17.43
CA VAL A 207 -8.53 6.81 -18.08
C VAL A 207 -8.77 8.18 -17.48
N ASN A 208 -8.18 9.19 -18.10
CA ASN A 208 -8.17 10.55 -17.59
C ASN A 208 -9.55 11.22 -17.68
N SER A 209 -9.87 12.02 -16.66
CA SER A 209 -11.07 12.85 -16.58
C SER A 209 -10.70 14.30 -16.21
N ASP A 210 -11.61 15.25 -16.42
CA ASP A 210 -11.49 16.60 -15.90
C ASP A 210 -11.95 16.64 -14.43
N GLU A 211 -11.17 16.01 -13.57
CA GLU A 211 -11.45 15.81 -12.15
C GLU A 211 -11.65 17.12 -11.38
N ARG A 212 -10.97 18.20 -11.80
CA ARG A 212 -11.08 19.49 -11.13
C ARG A 212 -12.43 20.15 -11.36
N GLN A 213 -13.03 19.90 -12.51
CA GLN A 213 -14.35 20.41 -12.83
C GLN A 213 -15.46 19.44 -12.46
N TRP A 214 -15.17 18.12 -12.56
CA TRP A 214 -16.15 17.06 -12.39
C TRP A 214 -15.60 15.98 -11.45
N THR A 215 -15.55 16.29 -10.16
CA THR A 215 -14.99 15.40 -9.12
C THR A 215 -15.62 14.01 -9.13
N TRP A 216 -16.89 13.87 -9.48
CA TRP A 216 -17.55 12.58 -9.60
C TRP A 216 -16.96 11.66 -10.68
N MET A 217 -16.26 12.20 -11.67
CA MET A 217 -15.56 11.41 -12.69
C MET A 217 -14.27 10.82 -12.17
N ASP A 218 -13.75 11.38 -11.10
CA ASP A 218 -12.62 10.88 -10.34
C ASP A 218 -13.12 9.84 -9.32
N GLU A 219 -13.90 10.30 -8.36
CA GLU A 219 -14.31 9.55 -7.19
C GLU A 219 -15.45 8.55 -7.47
N GLY A 220 -16.44 8.93 -8.25
CA GLY A 220 -17.68 8.17 -8.33
C GLY A 220 -17.53 6.80 -8.99
N LEU A 221 -16.82 6.69 -10.11
CA LEU A 221 -16.55 5.41 -10.75
C LEU A 221 -15.62 4.55 -9.90
N ASN A 222 -14.59 5.18 -9.32
CA ASN A 222 -13.65 4.49 -8.45
C ASN A 222 -14.34 3.95 -7.19
N THR A 223 -15.16 4.75 -6.50
CA THR A 223 -15.95 4.31 -5.34
C THR A 223 -16.90 3.17 -5.67
N PHE A 224 -17.49 3.16 -6.86
CA PHE A 224 -18.33 2.03 -7.29
C PHE A 224 -17.52 0.73 -7.43
N LEU A 225 -16.35 0.80 -8.07
CA LEU A 225 -15.48 -0.37 -8.25
C LEU A 225 -14.82 -0.81 -6.94
N GLU A 226 -14.46 0.13 -6.07
CA GLU A 226 -14.04 -0.13 -4.69
C GLU A 226 -15.07 -0.98 -3.95
N TYR A 227 -16.34 -0.57 -3.96
CA TYR A 227 -17.42 -1.32 -3.34
C TYR A 227 -17.50 -2.76 -3.87
N VAL A 228 -17.36 -2.97 -5.17
CA VAL A 228 -17.35 -4.33 -5.73
C VAL A 228 -16.14 -5.12 -5.24
N ALA A 229 -14.97 -4.50 -5.21
CA ALA A 229 -13.75 -5.15 -4.75
C ALA A 229 -13.80 -5.47 -3.23
N GLU A 230 -14.40 -4.62 -2.42
CA GLU A 230 -14.62 -4.87 -1.00
C GLU A 230 -15.54 -6.08 -0.76
N LEU A 231 -16.64 -6.20 -1.51
CA LEU A 231 -17.55 -7.36 -1.42
C LEU A 231 -16.90 -8.66 -1.88
N GLU A 232 -15.96 -8.60 -2.81
CA GLU A 232 -15.20 -9.77 -3.26
C GLU A 232 -14.02 -10.11 -2.34
N TRP A 233 -13.56 -9.16 -1.52
CA TRP A 233 -12.54 -9.41 -0.50
C TRP A 233 -13.07 -10.32 0.60
N GLU A 234 -14.27 -10.02 1.11
CA GLU A 234 -14.92 -10.76 2.22
C GLU A 234 -16.45 -10.60 2.12
N GLU A 235 -17.23 -11.70 2.19
CA GLU A 235 -18.68 -11.74 1.97
C GLU A 235 -19.49 -10.71 2.78
N HIS A 236 -19.00 -10.33 3.96
CA HIS A 236 -19.64 -9.33 4.82
C HIS A 236 -18.68 -8.19 5.13
N TYR A 237 -18.01 -7.71 4.10
CA TYR A 237 -17.13 -6.54 4.26
C TYR A 237 -17.94 -5.36 4.81
N PRO A 238 -17.48 -4.70 5.88
CA PRO A 238 -18.20 -3.58 6.47
C PRO A 238 -17.97 -2.32 5.65
N THR A 239 -18.60 -2.23 4.49
CA THR A 239 -18.65 -0.99 3.71
C THR A 239 -19.21 0.14 4.56
N PHE A 240 -18.99 1.38 4.20
CA PHE A 240 -19.44 2.55 4.96
C PHE A 240 -20.93 2.52 5.33
N ARG A 241 -21.73 1.63 4.71
CA ARG A 241 -23.19 1.60 4.87
C ARG A 241 -23.75 0.17 4.82
N ASN A 242 -23.39 -0.60 5.81
CA ASN A 242 -23.64 -2.04 5.97
C ASN A 242 -25.04 -2.58 5.59
N ASP A 243 -26.05 -1.76 5.39
CA ASP A 243 -27.42 -2.20 5.20
C ASP A 243 -28.12 -1.58 3.98
N THR A 244 -27.40 -0.85 3.12
CA THR A 244 -28.02 -0.13 2.02
C THR A 244 -27.69 -0.79 0.67
N ASN A 245 -28.70 -0.93 -0.17
CA ASN A 245 -28.50 -1.32 -1.56
C ASN A 245 -27.67 -0.24 -2.26
N ILE A 246 -26.64 -0.63 -3.01
CA ILE A 246 -25.77 0.28 -3.75
C ILE A 246 -26.57 1.27 -4.62
N LEU A 247 -27.72 0.86 -5.14
CA LEU A 247 -28.61 1.70 -5.93
C LEU A 247 -29.18 2.89 -5.14
N ASP A 248 -29.24 2.79 -3.82
CA ASP A 248 -29.71 3.88 -2.96
C ASP A 248 -28.66 4.95 -2.74
N TYR A 249 -27.40 4.66 -3.09
CA TYR A 249 -26.25 5.51 -2.94
C TYR A 249 -25.90 6.38 -4.13
N ILE A 250 -26.10 5.84 -5.32
CA ILE A 250 -25.77 6.53 -6.56
C ILE A 250 -26.27 7.99 -6.57
N PRO A 251 -27.50 8.29 -6.10
CA PRO A 251 -27.97 9.68 -6.05
C PRO A 251 -27.23 10.59 -5.09
N GLU A 252 -26.54 10.06 -4.07
CA GLU A 252 -25.82 10.90 -3.09
C GLU A 252 -24.41 11.29 -3.56
N TYR A 253 -23.86 10.57 -4.53
CA TYR A 253 -22.54 10.82 -5.11
C TYR A 253 -22.58 11.40 -6.52
N MET A 254 -23.78 11.55 -7.10
CA MET A 254 -24.02 12.22 -8.37
C MET A 254 -24.43 13.68 -8.18
#